data_7c39f772d1a889a2bea9dcd12f4f8307
#
_entry.id   7c39f772d1a889a2bea9dcd12f4f8307
#
_cell.length_a   1.000
_cell.length_b   1.000
_cell.length_c   1.000
_cell.angle_alpha   90.00
_cell.angle_beta   90.00
_cell.angle_gamma   90.00
#
_symmetry.space_group_name_H-M   'P 1'
#
loop_
_entity.id
_entity.type
_entity.pdbx_description
1 polymer ?
#
loop_
_entity_poly.entity_id
_entity_poly.type
_entity_poly.pdbx_seq_one_letter_code
_entity_poly.pdbx_strand_id
1 'polypeptide(L)'
;LLITTPLSFIWNFSYYKEVYPKLEAKLKIFERFKFLYKAEKIIINNRKNIATLLIPLALILGVYTGILLSAFNARPLWNNAILGPLFLVSGLSTGAAAIILLSKNTNEIHLFSKIDLGLILVELAFIIHMIMGYYAGSQVQLEAVELIVGGEFTLMFFGFVVLLGLLVPAILEAIELIGHKIPVMVPAILVIIGGIIFRFVMVEAGQITRYLY
;
A
#
# COMPACT_ATOMS: atom_id res chain seq x y z
N LEU A 1 -7.73 6.35 11.09
CA LEU A 1 -8.13 4.98 11.44
C LEU A 1 -9.57 4.94 11.98
N LEU A 2 -9.92 5.67 13.06
CA LEU A 2 -11.24 5.61 13.71
C LEU A 2 -12.43 5.95 12.79
N ILE A 3 -12.24 6.75 11.75
CA ILE A 3 -13.29 7.12 10.79
C ILE A 3 -13.21 6.22 9.55
N THR A 4 -12.02 6.01 9.03
CA THR A 4 -11.81 5.30 7.76
C THR A 4 -12.22 3.83 7.87
N THR A 5 -11.87 3.16 8.97
CA THR A 5 -12.17 1.73 9.17
C THR A 5 -13.68 1.46 9.22
N PRO A 6 -14.48 2.11 10.09
CA PRO A 6 -15.93 1.84 10.12
C PRO A 6 -16.61 2.26 8.81
N LEU A 7 -16.17 3.35 8.17
CA LEU A 7 -16.75 3.78 6.90
C LEU A 7 -16.47 2.78 5.78
N SER A 8 -15.27 2.20 5.75
CA SER A 8 -14.89 1.11 4.83
C SER A 8 -15.74 -0.15 5.06
N PHE A 9 -15.96 -0.54 6.32
CA PHE A 9 -16.86 -1.66 6.64
C PHE A 9 -18.30 -1.40 6.20
N ILE A 10 -18.83 -0.19 6.44
CA ILE A 10 -20.18 0.20 6.01
C ILE A 10 -20.28 0.13 4.47
N TRP A 11 -19.27 0.62 3.76
CA TRP A 11 -19.24 0.57 2.31
C TRP A 11 -19.19 -0.87 1.78
N ASN A 12 -18.30 -1.72 2.30
CA ASN A 12 -18.23 -3.13 1.97
C ASN A 12 -19.54 -3.86 2.30
N PHE A 13 -20.13 -3.59 3.46
CA PHE A 13 -21.40 -4.18 3.86
C PHE A 13 -22.53 -3.81 2.91
N SER A 14 -22.48 -2.64 2.26
CA SER A 14 -23.51 -2.26 1.28
C SER A 14 -23.61 -3.21 0.10
N TYR A 15 -22.55 -3.97 -0.23
CA TYR A 15 -22.50 -4.94 -1.33
C TYR A 15 -22.81 -6.36 -0.91
N TYR A 16 -23.13 -6.63 0.36
CA TYR A 16 -23.32 -7.99 0.88
C TYR A 16 -24.36 -8.80 0.12
N LYS A 17 -25.45 -8.17 -0.35
CA LYS A 17 -26.50 -8.83 -1.14
C LYS A 17 -26.00 -9.30 -2.50
N GLU A 18 -25.10 -8.55 -3.12
CA GLU A 18 -24.53 -8.87 -4.42
C GLU A 18 -23.46 -9.96 -4.33
N VAL A 19 -22.64 -9.93 -3.27
CA VAL A 19 -21.51 -10.84 -3.07
C VAL A 19 -21.95 -12.15 -2.41
N TYR A 20 -22.91 -12.09 -1.47
CA TYR A 20 -23.34 -13.24 -0.67
C TYR A 20 -24.88 -13.43 -0.68
N PRO A 21 -25.49 -13.85 -1.83
CA PRO A 21 -26.94 -14.01 -1.91
C PRO A 21 -27.50 -15.06 -0.93
N LYS A 22 -26.68 -16.04 -0.52
CA LYS A 22 -27.06 -17.02 0.51
C LYS A 22 -27.13 -16.44 1.93
N LEU A 23 -26.39 -15.36 2.21
CA LEU A 23 -26.48 -14.63 3.48
C LEU A 23 -27.73 -13.77 3.56
N GLU A 24 -28.26 -13.30 2.44
CA GLU A 24 -29.51 -12.55 2.36
C GLU A 24 -30.67 -13.30 3.04
N ALA A 25 -30.77 -14.62 2.77
CA ALA A 25 -31.78 -15.45 3.39
C ALA A 25 -31.69 -15.55 4.93
N LYS A 26 -30.47 -15.49 5.48
CA LYS A 26 -30.23 -15.48 6.94
C LYS A 26 -30.38 -14.10 7.56
N LEU A 27 -30.12 -13.05 6.80
CA LEU A 27 -30.17 -11.64 7.24
C LEU A 27 -31.57 -11.01 7.10
N LYS A 28 -32.58 -11.74 6.60
CA LYS A 28 -34.00 -11.32 6.68
C LYS A 28 -34.46 -10.95 8.10
N ILE A 29 -33.70 -11.37 9.12
CA ILE A 29 -33.89 -10.90 10.50
C ILE A 29 -33.71 -9.37 10.62
N PHE A 30 -32.84 -8.74 9.79
CA PHE A 30 -32.65 -7.30 9.79
C PHE A 30 -33.86 -6.53 9.24
N GLU A 31 -34.67 -7.15 8.35
CA GLU A 31 -35.92 -6.54 7.87
C GLU A 31 -36.96 -6.40 8.99
N ARG A 32 -36.85 -7.19 10.07
CA ARG A 32 -37.73 -7.11 11.24
C ARG A 32 -37.51 -5.83 12.05
N PHE A 33 -36.33 -5.18 11.91
CA PHE A 33 -36.02 -3.93 12.58
C PHE A 33 -36.11 -2.77 11.58
N LYS A 34 -37.21 -2.01 11.61
CA LYS A 34 -37.46 -0.85 10.72
C LYS A 34 -36.31 0.16 10.67
N PHE A 35 -35.56 0.30 11.78
CA PHE A 35 -34.39 1.19 11.87
C PHE A 35 -33.20 0.68 11.01
N LEU A 36 -32.89 -0.62 11.08
CA LEU A 36 -31.80 -1.23 10.32
C LEU A 36 -32.11 -1.25 8.81
N TYR A 37 -33.34 -1.51 8.45
CA TYR A 37 -33.79 -1.44 7.05
C TYR A 37 -33.67 -0.02 6.47
N LYS A 38 -34.05 1.01 7.26
CA LYS A 38 -33.91 2.40 6.83
C LYS A 38 -32.43 2.80 6.68
N ALA A 39 -31.57 2.38 7.61
CA ALA A 39 -30.12 2.60 7.54
C ALA A 39 -29.48 1.92 6.31
N GLU A 40 -29.83 0.66 6.07
CA GLU A 40 -29.37 -0.08 4.89
C GLU A 40 -29.73 0.64 3.58
N LYS A 41 -30.99 1.07 3.43
CA LYS A 41 -31.46 1.81 2.26
C LYS A 41 -30.70 3.12 2.04
N ILE A 42 -30.41 3.84 3.12
CA ILE A 42 -29.61 5.08 3.06
C ILE A 42 -28.17 4.77 2.60
N ILE A 43 -27.55 3.72 3.14
CA ILE A 43 -26.18 3.31 2.78
C ILE A 43 -26.12 2.91 1.30
N ILE A 44 -27.03 2.06 0.85
CA ILE A 44 -27.10 1.61 -0.54
C ILE A 44 -27.28 2.78 -1.50
N ASN A 45 -28.17 3.72 -1.18
CA ASN A 45 -28.44 4.88 -2.03
C ASN A 45 -27.25 5.88 -2.09
N ASN A 46 -26.41 5.91 -1.05
CA ASN A 46 -25.26 6.80 -0.94
C ASN A 46 -23.90 6.11 -1.22
N ARG A 47 -23.88 4.91 -1.79
CA ARG A 47 -22.64 4.14 -2.06
C ARG A 47 -21.56 4.97 -2.76
N LYS A 48 -21.93 5.74 -3.80
CA LYS A 48 -21.00 6.57 -4.56
C LYS A 48 -20.41 7.69 -3.70
N ASN A 49 -21.25 8.36 -2.90
CA ASN A 49 -20.80 9.43 -2.03
C ASN A 49 -19.86 8.92 -0.94
N ILE A 50 -20.16 7.73 -0.39
CA ILE A 50 -19.30 7.07 0.60
C ILE A 50 -17.96 6.70 -0.03
N ALA A 51 -17.95 6.13 -1.23
CA ALA A 51 -16.71 5.82 -1.97
C ALA A 51 -15.88 7.08 -2.26
N THR A 52 -16.54 8.15 -2.73
CA THR A 52 -15.88 9.44 -2.99
C THR A 52 -15.23 10.03 -1.73
N LEU A 53 -15.86 9.85 -0.56
CA LEU A 53 -15.28 10.27 0.72
C LEU A 53 -14.16 9.34 1.20
N LEU A 54 -14.26 8.03 0.92
CA LEU A 54 -13.24 7.06 1.31
C LEU A 54 -11.91 7.26 0.58
N ILE A 55 -11.93 7.71 -0.68
CA ILE A 55 -10.71 7.92 -1.47
C ILE A 55 -9.74 8.89 -0.78
N PRO A 56 -10.11 10.17 -0.49
CA PRO A 56 -9.20 11.08 0.17
C PRO A 56 -8.81 10.61 1.59
N LEU A 57 -9.73 9.98 2.33
CA LEU A 57 -9.43 9.43 3.65
C LEU A 57 -8.39 8.30 3.57
N ALA A 58 -8.46 7.43 2.55
CA ALA A 58 -7.48 6.37 2.33
C ALA A 58 -6.10 6.94 1.95
N LEU A 59 -6.06 7.98 1.10
CA LEU A 59 -4.82 8.68 0.76
C LEU A 59 -4.17 9.33 2.00
N ILE A 60 -4.96 10.04 2.81
CA ILE A 60 -4.50 10.63 4.07
C ILE A 60 -3.94 9.54 5.00
N LEU A 61 -4.61 8.41 5.10
CA LEU A 61 -4.17 7.29 5.93
C LEU A 61 -2.86 6.66 5.42
N GLY A 62 -2.70 6.56 4.10
CA GLY A 62 -1.48 6.06 3.47
C GLY A 62 -0.26 6.94 3.75
N VAL A 63 -0.43 8.27 3.63
CA VAL A 63 0.64 9.24 3.94
C VAL A 63 0.90 9.31 5.45
N TYR A 64 -0.15 9.21 6.27
CA TYR A 64 -0.07 9.35 7.73
C TYR A 64 0.95 8.42 8.37
N THR A 65 1.05 7.18 7.91
CA THR A 65 2.02 6.20 8.44
C THR A 65 3.47 6.67 8.27
N GLY A 66 3.82 7.17 7.11
CA GLY A 66 5.16 7.71 6.85
C GLY A 66 5.42 9.03 7.59
N ILE A 67 4.42 9.92 7.70
CA ILE A 67 4.53 11.15 8.48
C ILE A 67 4.71 10.82 9.97
N LEU A 68 3.97 9.83 10.49
CA LEU A 68 4.11 9.41 11.88
C LEU A 68 5.53 8.94 12.18
N LEU A 69 6.13 8.13 11.30
CA LEU A 69 7.53 7.72 11.45
C LEU A 69 8.47 8.94 11.38
N SER A 70 8.27 9.83 10.40
CA SER A 70 9.13 11.01 10.23
C SER A 70 9.06 12.02 11.38
N ALA A 71 8.00 11.97 12.19
CA ALA A 71 7.87 12.79 13.40
C ALA A 71 8.78 12.35 14.55
N PHE A 72 9.34 11.13 14.50
CA PHE A 72 10.29 10.64 15.50
C PHE A 72 11.70 11.16 15.22
N ASN A 73 11.96 12.42 15.55
CA ASN A 73 13.25 13.09 15.34
C ASN A 73 14.44 12.39 16.04
N ALA A 74 14.18 11.60 17.08
CA ALA A 74 15.20 10.82 17.78
C ALA A 74 15.71 9.61 16.97
N ARG A 75 15.11 9.31 15.83
CA ARG A 75 15.46 8.19 14.96
C ARG A 75 15.94 8.70 13.59
N PRO A 76 17.25 8.71 13.33
CA PRO A 76 17.81 9.30 12.12
C PRO A 76 17.26 8.71 10.82
N LEU A 77 17.02 7.41 10.78
CA LEU A 77 16.46 6.72 9.60
C LEU A 77 15.00 7.11 9.34
N TRP A 78 14.23 7.42 10.38
CA TRP A 78 12.84 7.84 10.20
C TRP A 78 12.70 9.34 9.95
N ASN A 79 13.68 10.16 10.37
CA ASN A 79 13.64 11.61 10.20
C ASN A 79 13.88 12.02 8.73
N ASN A 80 12.92 11.66 7.87
CA ASN A 80 12.97 11.96 6.44
C ASN A 80 11.56 12.22 5.90
N ALA A 81 11.34 13.39 5.32
CA ALA A 81 10.04 13.82 4.79
C ALA A 81 9.52 12.95 3.62
N ILE A 82 10.43 12.25 2.91
CA ILE A 82 10.05 11.36 1.78
C ILE A 82 9.30 10.12 2.25
N LEU A 83 9.39 9.72 3.51
CA LEU A 83 8.70 8.54 4.02
C LEU A 83 7.18 8.61 3.84
N GLY A 84 6.56 9.79 4.00
CA GLY A 84 5.13 9.98 3.78
C GLY A 84 4.69 9.58 2.36
N PRO A 85 5.19 10.26 1.33
CA PRO A 85 4.91 9.91 -0.07
C PRO A 85 5.34 8.49 -0.45
N LEU A 86 6.48 8.01 0.04
CA LEU A 86 6.99 6.67 -0.24
C LEU A 86 6.06 5.57 0.29
N PHE A 87 5.58 5.70 1.53
CA PHE A 87 4.61 4.75 2.11
C PHE A 87 3.26 4.77 1.41
N LEU A 88 2.82 5.96 0.95
CA LEU A 88 1.60 6.08 0.15
C LEU A 88 1.74 5.33 -1.18
N VAL A 89 2.79 5.60 -1.94
CA VAL A 89 3.00 5.00 -3.27
C VAL A 89 3.15 3.49 -3.15
N SER A 90 3.95 3.00 -2.20
CA SER A 90 4.08 1.58 -1.88
C SER A 90 2.73 0.94 -1.48
N GLY A 91 1.89 1.69 -0.74
CA GLY A 91 0.55 1.25 -0.38
C GLY A 91 -0.40 1.16 -1.57
N LEU A 92 -0.33 2.10 -2.49
CA LEU A 92 -1.13 2.10 -3.72
C LEU A 92 -0.70 0.97 -4.66
N SER A 93 0.61 0.74 -4.83
CA SER A 93 1.18 -0.34 -5.63
C SER A 93 0.73 -1.71 -5.07
N THR A 94 0.93 -1.97 -3.79
CA THR A 94 0.43 -3.23 -3.17
C THR A 94 -1.09 -3.37 -3.27
N GLY A 95 -1.84 -2.27 -3.24
CA GLY A 95 -3.29 -2.26 -3.46
C GLY A 95 -3.66 -2.61 -4.90
N ALA A 96 -2.97 -2.05 -5.90
CA ALA A 96 -3.14 -2.38 -7.31
C ALA A 96 -2.83 -3.87 -7.57
N ALA A 97 -1.72 -4.36 -7.04
CA ALA A 97 -1.35 -5.78 -7.10
C ALA A 97 -2.42 -6.70 -6.47
N ALA A 98 -3.01 -6.30 -5.34
CA ALA A 98 -4.11 -7.06 -4.72
C ALA A 98 -5.36 -7.10 -5.62
N ILE A 99 -5.68 -6.01 -6.32
CA ILE A 99 -6.80 -5.98 -7.29
C ILE A 99 -6.49 -6.91 -8.47
N ILE A 100 -5.27 -6.92 -8.99
CA ILE A 100 -4.84 -7.83 -10.07
C ILE A 100 -5.07 -9.29 -9.66
N LEU A 101 -4.75 -9.66 -8.41
CA LEU A 101 -4.94 -11.04 -7.92
C LEU A 101 -6.40 -11.42 -7.74
N LEU A 102 -7.26 -10.48 -7.39
CA LEU A 102 -8.68 -10.74 -7.07
C LEU A 102 -9.60 -10.57 -8.28
N SER A 103 -9.22 -9.76 -9.26
CA SER A 103 -10.05 -9.50 -10.44
C SER A 103 -10.05 -10.69 -11.39
N LYS A 104 -11.23 -10.92 -12.00
CA LYS A 104 -11.43 -11.87 -13.10
C LYS A 104 -11.58 -11.20 -14.46
N ASN A 105 -11.64 -9.87 -14.48
CA ASN A 105 -11.84 -9.08 -15.68
C ASN A 105 -10.47 -8.69 -16.28
N THR A 106 -10.18 -9.20 -17.45
CA THR A 106 -8.91 -8.96 -18.17
C THR A 106 -8.64 -7.47 -18.39
N ASN A 107 -9.67 -6.67 -18.65
CA ASN A 107 -9.51 -5.23 -18.87
C ASN A 107 -9.10 -4.50 -17.58
N GLU A 108 -9.66 -4.92 -16.45
CA GLU A 108 -9.27 -4.38 -15.13
C GLU A 108 -7.85 -4.77 -14.79
N ILE A 109 -7.48 -6.03 -14.97
CA ILE A 109 -6.13 -6.53 -14.74
C ILE A 109 -5.13 -5.68 -15.53
N HIS A 110 -5.36 -5.54 -16.85
CA HIS A 110 -4.47 -4.76 -17.70
C HIS A 110 -4.39 -3.26 -17.34
N LEU A 111 -5.49 -2.68 -16.86
CA LEU A 111 -5.51 -1.30 -16.36
C LEU A 111 -4.66 -1.17 -15.08
N PHE A 112 -4.86 -2.10 -14.12
CA PHE A 112 -4.14 -2.06 -12.85
C PHE A 112 -2.68 -2.42 -12.99
N SER A 113 -2.27 -3.30 -13.93
CA SER A 113 -0.85 -3.53 -14.27
C SER A 113 -0.17 -2.27 -14.79
N LYS A 114 -0.86 -1.46 -15.62
CA LYS A 114 -0.31 -0.16 -16.05
C LYS A 114 -0.14 0.83 -14.90
N ILE A 115 -1.12 0.88 -14.01
CA ILE A 115 -1.08 1.76 -12.84
C ILE A 115 0.04 1.31 -11.91
N ASP A 116 0.16 0.00 -11.65
CA ASP A 116 1.17 -0.58 -10.77
C ASP A 116 2.58 -0.33 -11.29
N LEU A 117 2.83 -0.58 -12.58
CA LEU A 117 4.11 -0.24 -13.23
C LEU A 117 4.49 1.23 -13.02
N GLY A 118 3.53 2.15 -13.21
CA GLY A 118 3.76 3.57 -12.95
C GLY A 118 4.10 3.87 -11.48
N LEU A 119 3.39 3.22 -10.54
CA LEU A 119 3.64 3.37 -9.11
C LEU A 119 5.00 2.80 -8.70
N ILE A 120 5.40 1.64 -9.23
CA ILE A 120 6.72 1.03 -8.99
C ILE A 120 7.85 1.98 -9.44
N LEU A 121 7.71 2.59 -10.62
CA LEU A 121 8.71 3.56 -11.11
C LEU A 121 8.82 4.78 -10.18
N VAL A 122 7.71 5.30 -9.69
CA VAL A 122 7.68 6.40 -8.71
C VAL A 122 8.27 5.96 -7.37
N GLU A 123 7.97 4.74 -6.91
CA GLU A 123 8.51 4.18 -5.68
C GLU A 123 10.04 4.04 -5.75
N LEU A 124 10.57 3.52 -6.86
CA LEU A 124 12.01 3.46 -7.11
C LEU A 124 12.66 4.84 -7.12
N ALA A 125 12.03 5.84 -7.75
CA ALA A 125 12.52 7.21 -7.73
C ALA A 125 12.57 7.79 -6.31
N PHE A 126 11.54 7.53 -5.48
CA PHE A 126 11.54 7.95 -4.07
C PHE A 126 12.57 7.21 -3.22
N ILE A 127 12.81 5.92 -3.47
CA ILE A 127 13.88 5.17 -2.79
C ILE A 127 15.25 5.77 -3.10
N ILE A 128 15.53 6.03 -4.38
CA ILE A 128 16.78 6.67 -4.79
C ILE A 128 16.93 8.04 -4.12
N HIS A 129 15.87 8.84 -4.16
CA HIS A 129 15.89 10.18 -3.55
C HIS A 129 16.05 10.13 -2.03
N MET A 130 15.45 9.17 -1.37
CA MET A 130 15.59 8.91 0.06
C MET A 130 17.05 8.58 0.42
N ILE A 131 17.69 7.67 -0.31
CA ILE A 131 19.09 7.28 -0.09
C ILE A 131 20.01 8.46 -0.33
N MET A 132 19.82 9.20 -1.43
CA MET A 132 20.60 10.43 -1.72
C MET A 132 20.44 11.48 -0.62
N GLY A 133 19.22 11.63 -0.07
CA GLY A 133 18.95 12.54 1.02
C GLY A 133 19.72 12.19 2.29
N TYR A 134 19.87 10.92 2.62
CA TYR A 134 20.68 10.48 3.76
C TYR A 134 22.18 10.73 3.54
N TYR A 135 22.69 10.48 2.31
CA TYR A 135 24.09 10.78 1.98
C TYR A 135 24.42 12.28 2.00
N ALA A 136 23.44 13.15 1.75
CA ALA A 136 23.58 14.60 1.86
C ALA A 136 23.30 15.13 3.27
N GLY A 137 22.94 14.25 4.20
CA GLY A 137 22.52 14.60 5.55
C GLY A 137 23.65 14.69 6.58
N SER A 138 23.29 14.54 7.85
CA SER A 138 24.24 14.53 8.96
C SER A 138 25.01 13.21 9.06
N GLN A 139 26.15 13.21 9.78
CA GLN A 139 26.94 11.99 10.03
C GLN A 139 26.10 10.86 10.61
N VAL A 140 25.15 11.16 11.49
CA VAL A 140 24.28 10.17 12.12
C VAL A 140 23.26 9.59 11.12
N GLN A 141 22.86 10.36 10.11
CA GLN A 141 22.02 9.87 9.02
C GLN A 141 22.81 8.98 8.05
N LEU A 142 24.09 9.29 7.82
CA LEU A 142 25.00 8.42 7.07
C LEU A 142 25.15 7.07 7.76
N GLU A 143 25.42 7.04 9.05
CA GLU A 143 25.51 5.79 9.83
C GLU A 143 24.18 5.01 9.83
N ALA A 144 23.07 5.71 9.86
CA ALA A 144 21.75 5.10 9.81
C ALA A 144 21.46 4.44 8.44
N VAL A 145 21.83 5.06 7.32
CA VAL A 145 21.61 4.49 5.99
C VAL A 145 22.57 3.33 5.70
N GLU A 146 23.74 3.28 6.31
CA GLU A 146 24.67 2.15 6.19
C GLU A 146 24.04 0.83 6.61
N LEU A 147 23.09 0.83 7.56
CA LEU A 147 22.32 -0.39 7.92
C LEU A 147 21.57 -0.99 6.72
N ILE A 148 21.13 -0.14 5.80
CA ILE A 148 20.36 -0.55 4.61
C ILE A 148 21.29 -0.75 3.40
N VAL A 149 22.34 0.06 3.24
CA VAL A 149 23.17 0.05 2.03
C VAL A 149 24.35 -0.92 2.12
N GLY A 150 24.95 -1.11 3.30
CA GLY A 150 26.12 -1.95 3.51
C GLY A 150 26.05 -2.82 4.77
N GLY A 151 24.94 -2.79 5.49
CA GLY A 151 24.79 -3.44 6.79
C GLY A 151 23.82 -4.64 6.78
N GLU A 152 23.24 -4.89 7.94
CA GLU A 152 22.43 -6.06 8.26
C GLU A 152 21.18 -6.18 7.38
N PHE A 153 20.57 -5.06 7.00
CA PHE A 153 19.33 -5.03 6.20
C PHE A 153 19.57 -4.94 4.68
N THR A 154 20.81 -4.89 4.21
CA THR A 154 21.14 -4.71 2.79
C THR A 154 20.51 -5.79 1.90
N LEU A 155 20.62 -7.06 2.28
CA LEU A 155 20.02 -8.15 1.51
C LEU A 155 18.50 -8.07 1.50
N MET A 156 17.87 -7.75 2.65
CA MET A 156 16.42 -7.62 2.73
C MET A 156 15.94 -6.44 1.90
N PHE A 157 16.62 -5.30 1.96
CA PHE A 157 16.19 -4.11 1.25
C PHE A 157 16.48 -4.20 -0.25
N PHE A 158 17.73 -4.40 -0.66
CA PHE A 158 18.06 -4.43 -2.10
C PHE A 158 17.67 -5.74 -2.78
N GLY A 159 17.85 -6.89 -2.12
CA GLY A 159 17.52 -8.18 -2.71
C GLY A 159 16.01 -8.44 -2.77
N PHE A 160 15.32 -8.30 -1.64
CA PHE A 160 13.90 -8.65 -1.59
C PHE A 160 12.98 -7.47 -1.93
N VAL A 161 13.27 -6.25 -1.49
CA VAL A 161 12.39 -5.11 -1.80
C VAL A 161 12.69 -4.56 -3.19
N VAL A 162 13.92 -4.08 -3.43
CA VAL A 162 14.24 -3.38 -4.68
C VAL A 162 14.28 -4.35 -5.87
N LEU A 163 15.00 -5.46 -5.76
CA LEU A 163 15.16 -6.39 -6.90
C LEU A 163 13.89 -7.22 -7.10
N LEU A 164 13.49 -8.03 -6.11
CA LEU A 164 12.37 -8.97 -6.24
C LEU A 164 11.01 -8.31 -6.12
N GLY A 165 10.86 -7.28 -5.27
CA GLY A 165 9.59 -6.61 -5.01
C GLY A 165 9.24 -5.49 -5.98
N LEU A 166 10.23 -4.87 -6.64
CA LEU A 166 10.01 -3.73 -7.53
C LEU A 166 10.56 -3.98 -8.95
N LEU A 167 11.86 -4.26 -9.13
CA LEU A 167 12.46 -4.36 -10.47
C LEU A 167 11.95 -5.56 -11.27
N VAL A 168 11.88 -6.73 -10.65
CA VAL A 168 11.38 -7.94 -11.33
C VAL A 168 9.90 -7.78 -11.72
N PRO A 169 8.98 -7.35 -10.83
CA PRO A 169 7.60 -7.04 -11.21
C PRO A 169 7.50 -6.00 -12.32
N ALA A 170 8.23 -4.89 -12.23
CA ALA A 170 8.22 -3.85 -13.26
C ALA A 170 8.61 -4.40 -14.65
N ILE A 171 9.63 -5.25 -14.72
CA ILE A 171 10.03 -5.89 -15.96
C ILE A 171 8.94 -6.84 -16.48
N LEU A 172 8.38 -7.68 -15.59
CA LEU A 172 7.34 -8.63 -15.97
C LEU A 172 6.07 -7.93 -16.47
N GLU A 173 5.63 -6.87 -15.78
CA GLU A 173 4.47 -6.06 -16.19
C GLU A 173 4.73 -5.31 -17.50
N ALA A 174 5.94 -4.75 -17.67
CA ALA A 174 6.31 -4.11 -18.93
C ALA A 174 6.27 -5.10 -20.11
N ILE A 175 6.76 -6.34 -19.91
CA ILE A 175 6.73 -7.39 -20.93
C ILE A 175 5.29 -7.83 -21.22
N GLU A 176 4.43 -7.95 -20.20
CA GLU A 176 3.00 -8.24 -20.36
C GLU A 176 2.31 -7.14 -21.19
N LEU A 177 2.57 -5.87 -20.89
CA LEU A 177 2.00 -4.74 -21.60
C LEU A 177 2.42 -4.64 -23.06
N ILE A 178 3.59 -5.20 -23.43
CA ILE A 178 4.07 -5.32 -24.83
C ILE A 178 3.35 -6.48 -25.57
N GLY A 179 2.55 -7.30 -24.86
CA GLY A 179 1.72 -8.35 -25.46
C GLY A 179 2.23 -9.77 -25.27
N HIS A 180 3.23 -9.97 -24.42
CA HIS A 180 3.69 -11.32 -24.08
C HIS A 180 2.82 -11.94 -22.99
N LYS A 181 2.54 -13.23 -23.11
CA LYS A 181 1.73 -13.95 -22.11
C LYS A 181 2.55 -14.27 -20.87
N ILE A 182 2.47 -13.42 -19.87
CA ILE A 182 3.05 -13.65 -18.54
C ILE A 182 1.90 -13.91 -17.56
N PRO A 183 2.05 -14.86 -16.61
CA PRO A 183 1.09 -15.04 -15.55
C PRO A 183 1.08 -13.79 -14.64
N VAL A 184 0.07 -12.95 -14.76
CA VAL A 184 -0.07 -11.67 -14.02
C VAL A 184 -0.06 -11.84 -12.49
N MET A 185 -0.32 -13.06 -12.00
CA MET A 185 -0.24 -13.37 -10.58
C MET A 185 1.19 -13.28 -10.03
N VAL A 186 2.21 -13.56 -10.86
CA VAL A 186 3.61 -13.59 -10.41
C VAL A 186 4.09 -12.19 -10.00
N PRO A 187 4.05 -11.17 -10.87
CA PRO A 187 4.44 -9.81 -10.47
C PRO A 187 3.61 -9.31 -9.30
N ALA A 188 2.30 -9.50 -9.28
CA ALA A 188 1.43 -9.04 -8.21
C ALA A 188 1.78 -9.64 -6.84
N ILE A 189 2.11 -10.93 -6.76
CA ILE A 189 2.56 -11.56 -5.51
C ILE A 189 3.90 -10.98 -5.07
N LEU A 190 4.84 -10.78 -5.98
CA LEU A 190 6.16 -10.23 -5.68
C LEU A 190 6.05 -8.78 -5.14
N VAL A 191 5.20 -7.94 -5.73
CA VAL A 191 4.92 -6.58 -5.25
C VAL A 191 4.38 -6.60 -3.82
N ILE A 192 3.41 -7.47 -3.52
CA ILE A 192 2.83 -7.56 -2.17
C ILE A 192 3.88 -8.00 -1.15
N ILE A 193 4.65 -9.04 -1.47
CA ILE A 193 5.73 -9.53 -0.58
C ILE A 193 6.79 -8.45 -0.40
N GLY A 194 7.24 -7.81 -1.48
CA GLY A 194 8.19 -6.70 -1.43
C GLY A 194 7.71 -5.56 -0.55
N GLY A 195 6.45 -5.16 -0.69
CA GLY A 195 5.84 -4.11 0.12
C GLY A 195 5.73 -4.46 1.62
N ILE A 196 5.49 -5.72 1.97
CA ILE A 196 5.52 -6.18 3.37
C ILE A 196 6.94 -6.11 3.93
N ILE A 197 7.92 -6.63 3.19
CA ILE A 197 9.32 -6.63 3.61
C ILE A 197 9.84 -5.19 3.72
N PHE A 198 9.47 -4.29 2.79
CA PHE A 198 9.82 -2.88 2.86
C PHE A 198 9.39 -2.24 4.19
N ARG A 199 8.13 -2.46 4.59
CA ARG A 199 7.61 -1.92 5.85
C ARG A 199 8.32 -2.52 7.06
N PHE A 200 8.61 -3.82 7.02
CA PHE A 200 9.35 -4.50 8.07
C PHE A 200 10.77 -3.92 8.21
N VAL A 201 11.51 -3.80 7.12
CA VAL A 201 12.87 -3.25 7.12
C VAL A 201 12.88 -1.80 7.62
N MET A 202 11.94 -0.95 7.15
CA MET A 202 11.88 0.45 7.58
C MET A 202 11.59 0.59 9.07
N VAL A 203 10.77 -0.28 9.63
CA VAL A 203 10.44 -0.26 11.07
C VAL A 203 11.63 -0.78 11.88
N GLU A 204 12.16 -1.95 11.57
CA GLU A 204 13.23 -2.59 12.34
C GLU A 204 14.55 -1.80 12.26
N ALA A 205 15.00 -1.45 11.06
CA ALA A 205 16.21 -0.65 10.89
C ALA A 205 16.07 0.71 11.57
N GLY A 206 14.90 1.35 11.49
CA GLY A 206 14.66 2.62 12.17
C GLY A 206 14.68 2.52 13.69
N GLN A 207 14.22 1.40 14.27
CA GLN A 207 14.26 1.18 15.72
C GLN A 207 15.68 1.06 16.27
N ILE A 208 16.59 0.47 15.50
CA ILE A 208 18.00 0.31 15.88
C ILE A 208 18.72 1.66 15.85
N THR A 209 18.36 2.55 14.90
CA THR A 209 19.02 3.87 14.78
C THR A 209 18.63 4.81 15.91
N ARG A 210 19.59 5.55 16.43
CA ARG A 210 19.38 6.58 17.46
C ARG A 210 20.48 7.64 17.38
N TYR A 211 20.14 8.87 17.72
CA TYR A 211 21.16 9.88 18.00
C TYR A 211 21.89 9.51 19.30
N LEU A 212 23.19 9.36 19.23
CA LEU A 212 24.04 9.27 20.41
C LEU A 212 24.32 10.70 20.86
N TYR A 213 23.88 11.05 22.07
CA TYR A 213 24.23 12.31 22.72
C TYR A 213 25.51 12.10 23.53
#